data_265ca9853a8cc7e599f7acc49b0d878c
#
_entry.id   265ca9853a8cc7e599f7acc49b0d878c
#
_cell.length_a   1.000
_cell.length_b   1.000
_cell.length_c   1.000
_cell.angle_alpha   90.00
_cell.angle_beta   90.00
_cell.angle_gamma   90.00
#
_symmetry.space_group_name_H-M   'P 1'
#
loop_
_entity.id
_entity.type
_entity.pdbx_description
1 polymer ?
#
loop_
_entity_poly.entity_id
_entity_poly.type
_entity_poly.pdbx_seq_one_letter_code
_entity_poly.pdbx_strand_id
1 'polypeptide(L)'
;GTQTELGKAVMGELVKEHTKVLRLSGTPFNLLDDFKEDEIYTWDYVMEQRAKMSWDELHFGDPNPYASLPTLNIYTYDLGRLLHEFVDEDVAFNFREFFRVNEAGGFCHEKDVRAFLNLLTKEDKDSLYPYANEEYRNIFRHTLWMVPGVKEARTLSAMLQTHPVFQHFKVVNVAGDGDQDEESRDALEAVEQ
;
A
#
# COMPACT_ATOMS: atom_id res chain seq x y z
N GLY A 1 -9.22 -6.33 -18.79
CA GLY A 1 -10.27 -5.35 -18.90
C GLY A 1 -10.70 -5.05 -20.31
N THR A 2 -11.59 -4.09 -20.47
CA THR A 2 -12.18 -3.68 -21.77
C THR A 2 -11.16 -3.13 -22.77
N GLN A 3 -9.97 -2.77 -22.33
CA GLN A 3 -8.88 -2.26 -23.18
C GLN A 3 -8.00 -3.35 -23.81
N THR A 4 -8.15 -4.60 -23.41
CA THR A 4 -7.48 -5.73 -24.08
C THR A 4 -8.13 -6.01 -25.45
N GLU A 5 -7.40 -6.64 -26.36
CA GLU A 5 -7.93 -7.02 -27.68
C GLU A 5 -9.20 -7.88 -27.55
N LEU A 6 -9.20 -8.84 -26.61
CA LEU A 6 -10.39 -9.64 -26.32
C LEU A 6 -11.54 -8.78 -25.78
N GLY A 7 -11.27 -7.84 -24.88
CA GLY A 7 -12.28 -6.93 -24.34
C GLY A 7 -12.89 -6.04 -25.42
N LYS A 8 -12.08 -5.53 -26.35
CA LYS A 8 -12.56 -4.76 -27.50
C LYS A 8 -13.44 -5.59 -28.45
N ALA A 9 -13.04 -6.83 -28.72
CA ALA A 9 -13.82 -7.75 -29.54
C ALA A 9 -15.19 -8.05 -28.91
N VAL A 10 -15.21 -8.37 -27.61
CA VAL A 10 -16.45 -8.62 -26.85
C VAL A 10 -17.36 -7.37 -26.86
N MET A 11 -16.80 -6.18 -26.65
CA MET A 11 -17.57 -4.94 -26.67
C MET A 11 -18.14 -4.68 -28.06
N GLY A 12 -17.38 -4.95 -29.12
CA GLY A 12 -17.84 -4.80 -30.51
C GLY A 12 -19.04 -5.70 -30.85
N GLU A 13 -19.07 -6.92 -30.27
CA GLU A 13 -20.19 -7.85 -30.47
C GLU A 13 -21.43 -7.49 -29.63
N LEU A 14 -21.24 -7.04 -28.39
CA LEU A 14 -22.34 -6.79 -27.44
C LEU A 14 -22.97 -5.40 -27.59
N VAL A 15 -22.16 -4.39 -27.93
CA VAL A 15 -22.63 -3.01 -28.00
C VAL A 15 -23.23 -2.75 -29.41
N LYS A 16 -24.52 -2.54 -29.46
CA LYS A 16 -25.28 -2.19 -30.67
C LYS A 16 -25.84 -0.75 -30.54
N GLU A 17 -26.41 -0.22 -31.59
CA GLU A 17 -26.90 1.18 -31.69
C GLU A 17 -27.75 1.64 -30.49
N HIS A 18 -28.54 0.72 -29.92
CA HIS A 18 -29.40 1.03 -28.75
C HIS A 18 -28.91 0.50 -27.41
N THR A 19 -27.69 -0.05 -27.37
CA THR A 19 -27.13 -0.59 -26.15
C THR A 19 -26.65 0.55 -25.24
N LYS A 20 -27.14 0.58 -24.00
CA LYS A 20 -26.61 1.47 -22.98
C LYS A 20 -25.54 0.72 -22.21
N VAL A 21 -24.38 1.35 -22.04
CA VAL A 21 -23.21 0.75 -21.37
C VAL A 21 -22.89 1.57 -20.14
N LEU A 22 -22.88 0.92 -18.97
CA LEU A 22 -22.35 1.49 -17.75
C LEU A 22 -20.96 0.89 -17.50
N ARG A 23 -19.93 1.72 -17.41
CA ARG A 23 -18.58 1.31 -17.06
C ARG A 23 -18.30 1.70 -15.62
N LEU A 24 -17.87 0.73 -14.81
CA LEU A 24 -17.48 0.92 -13.41
C LEU A 24 -15.98 0.67 -13.29
N SER A 25 -15.28 1.57 -12.62
CA SER A 25 -13.84 1.44 -12.37
C SER A 25 -13.45 2.13 -11.07
N GLY A 26 -12.64 1.48 -10.25
CA GLY A 26 -11.99 2.10 -9.09
C GLY A 26 -10.77 2.95 -9.48
N THR A 27 -10.23 2.78 -10.71
CA THR A 27 -9.07 3.51 -11.23
C THR A 27 -9.34 3.98 -12.67
N PRO A 28 -10.20 4.99 -12.86
CA PRO A 28 -10.75 5.34 -14.16
C PRO A 28 -9.80 6.14 -15.08
N PHE A 29 -8.58 6.45 -14.63
CA PHE A 29 -7.68 7.42 -15.27
C PHE A 29 -7.48 7.23 -16.78
N ASN A 30 -7.49 5.99 -17.27
CA ASN A 30 -7.33 5.67 -18.69
C ASN A 30 -8.68 5.57 -19.46
N LEU A 31 -9.80 5.85 -18.78
CA LEU A 31 -11.13 5.72 -19.36
C LEU A 31 -11.85 7.07 -19.44
N LEU A 32 -11.41 8.08 -18.70
CA LEU A 32 -12.09 9.35 -18.58
C LEU A 32 -12.18 10.10 -19.93
N ASP A 33 -11.14 9.98 -20.75
CA ASP A 33 -11.08 10.64 -22.07
C ASP A 33 -12.09 10.06 -23.08
N ASP A 34 -12.64 8.87 -22.79
CA ASP A 34 -13.66 8.23 -23.66
C ASP A 34 -15.07 8.80 -23.43
N PHE A 35 -15.28 9.66 -22.43
CA PHE A 35 -16.58 10.14 -21.99
C PHE A 35 -16.64 11.66 -21.88
N LYS A 36 -17.83 12.23 -22.05
CA LYS A 36 -18.05 13.63 -21.75
C LYS A 36 -18.24 13.82 -20.25
N GLU A 37 -18.00 15.02 -19.76
CA GLU A 37 -18.07 15.34 -18.34
C GLU A 37 -19.46 15.06 -17.73
N ASP A 38 -20.52 15.27 -18.48
CA ASP A 38 -21.91 15.00 -18.08
C ASP A 38 -22.30 13.50 -18.12
N GLU A 39 -21.43 12.66 -18.68
CA GLU A 39 -21.57 11.19 -18.70
C GLU A 39 -20.80 10.50 -17.57
N ILE A 40 -20.03 11.26 -16.77
CA ILE A 40 -19.17 10.73 -15.72
C ILE A 40 -19.79 11.03 -14.36
N TYR A 41 -19.96 9.98 -13.55
CA TYR A 41 -20.26 10.10 -12.13
C TYR A 41 -19.07 9.63 -11.31
N THR A 42 -18.56 10.48 -10.44
CA THR A 42 -17.45 10.15 -9.55
C THR A 42 -17.94 10.02 -8.12
N TRP A 43 -17.49 8.97 -7.44
CA TRP A 43 -17.61 8.81 -6.00
C TRP A 43 -16.24 8.44 -5.48
N ASP A 44 -15.54 9.40 -4.91
CA ASP A 44 -14.19 9.23 -4.40
C ASP A 44 -14.14 9.23 -2.86
N TYR A 45 -12.96 8.94 -2.33
CA TYR A 45 -12.71 8.91 -0.89
C TYR A 45 -13.08 10.23 -0.19
N VAL A 46 -12.82 11.38 -0.84
CA VAL A 46 -13.13 12.70 -0.26
C VAL A 46 -14.64 12.89 -0.13
N MET A 47 -15.40 12.49 -1.16
CA MET A 47 -16.86 12.54 -1.15
C MET A 47 -17.43 11.60 -0.10
N GLU A 48 -16.88 10.40 0.02
CA GLU A 48 -17.26 9.42 1.05
C GLU A 48 -17.03 9.98 2.47
N GLN A 49 -15.85 10.54 2.75
CA GLN A 49 -15.56 11.11 4.07
C GLN A 49 -16.42 12.35 4.37
N ARG A 50 -16.74 13.16 3.37
CA ARG A 50 -17.70 14.26 3.53
C ARG A 50 -19.09 13.75 3.86
N ALA A 51 -19.58 12.73 3.15
CA ALA A 51 -20.87 12.10 3.43
C ALA A 51 -20.89 11.50 4.84
N LYS A 52 -19.80 10.83 5.26
CA LYS A 52 -19.65 10.29 6.62
C LYS A 52 -19.78 11.37 7.70
N MET A 53 -19.13 12.52 7.50
CA MET A 53 -19.11 13.61 8.50
C MET A 53 -20.43 14.38 8.56
N SER A 54 -21.10 14.57 7.41
CA SER A 54 -22.33 15.36 7.34
C SER A 54 -23.61 14.53 7.46
N TRP A 55 -23.52 13.20 7.58
CA TRP A 55 -24.69 12.32 7.56
C TRP A 55 -25.71 12.66 8.66
N ASP A 56 -25.24 12.79 9.90
CA ASP A 56 -26.10 13.00 11.06
C ASP A 56 -26.86 14.33 11.03
N GLU A 57 -26.29 15.33 10.34
CA GLU A 57 -26.92 16.65 10.14
C GLU A 57 -27.98 16.60 9.04
N LEU A 58 -27.72 15.86 7.97
CA LEU A 58 -28.58 15.80 6.78
C LEU A 58 -29.66 14.72 6.87
N HIS A 59 -29.42 13.69 7.68
CA HIS A 59 -30.27 12.50 7.83
C HIS A 59 -30.57 12.22 9.30
N PHE A 60 -31.15 13.21 9.98
CA PHE A 60 -31.42 13.13 11.41
C PHE A 60 -32.26 11.89 11.78
N GLY A 61 -31.70 11.05 12.63
CA GLY A 61 -32.35 9.82 13.11
C GLY A 61 -32.11 8.58 12.28
N ASP A 62 -31.47 8.71 11.09
CA ASP A 62 -31.11 7.56 10.25
C ASP A 62 -29.70 7.05 10.60
N PRO A 63 -29.49 5.73 10.64
CA PRO A 63 -28.15 5.17 10.83
C PRO A 63 -27.18 5.62 9.75
N ASN A 64 -25.99 6.07 10.14
CA ASN A 64 -24.96 6.47 9.20
C ASN A 64 -24.34 5.25 8.51
N PRO A 65 -24.59 5.02 7.21
CA PRO A 65 -24.07 3.86 6.49
C PRO A 65 -22.56 3.91 6.27
N TYR A 66 -21.95 5.08 6.43
CA TYR A 66 -20.50 5.31 6.28
C TYR A 66 -19.74 5.24 7.60
N ALA A 67 -20.43 5.06 8.73
CA ALA A 67 -19.81 5.12 10.06
C ALA A 67 -18.63 4.14 10.23
N SER A 68 -18.77 2.94 9.68
CA SER A 68 -17.74 1.88 9.77
C SER A 68 -16.59 2.03 8.79
N LEU A 69 -16.67 2.95 7.81
CA LEU A 69 -15.60 3.12 6.82
C LEU A 69 -14.37 3.75 7.45
N PRO A 70 -13.16 3.21 7.17
CA PRO A 70 -11.93 3.71 7.77
C PRO A 70 -11.55 5.09 7.24
N THR A 71 -10.81 5.83 8.05
CA THR A 71 -10.20 7.11 7.65
C THR A 71 -8.74 6.85 7.25
N LEU A 72 -8.34 7.35 6.08
CA LEU A 72 -6.96 7.33 5.62
C LEU A 72 -6.17 8.45 6.31
N ASN A 73 -5.14 8.08 7.05
CA ASN A 73 -4.17 9.00 7.61
C ASN A 73 -2.84 8.82 6.87
N ILE A 74 -2.28 9.90 6.36
CA ILE A 74 -0.99 9.90 5.66
C ILE A 74 0.03 10.59 6.56
N TYR A 75 1.07 9.86 6.93
CA TYR A 75 2.20 10.35 7.70
C TYR A 75 3.44 10.37 6.82
N THR A 76 4.19 11.46 6.87
CA THR A 76 5.49 11.58 6.23
C THR A 76 6.56 11.70 7.31
N TYR A 77 7.65 10.97 7.15
CA TYR A 77 8.76 10.99 8.08
C TYR A 77 9.98 11.62 7.41
N ASP A 78 10.59 12.58 8.08
CA ASP A 78 11.90 13.06 7.68
C ASP A 78 12.95 12.03 8.15
N LEU A 79 13.46 11.25 7.22
CA LEU A 79 14.51 10.28 7.48
C LEU A 79 15.88 10.96 7.63
N GLY A 80 15.94 12.26 7.47
CA GLY A 80 17.01 13.16 7.82
C GLY A 80 18.38 12.72 7.32
N ARG A 81 19.36 12.87 8.20
CA ARG A 81 20.78 12.64 7.90
C ARG A 81 21.11 11.15 7.64
N LEU A 82 20.24 10.23 8.05
CA LEU A 82 20.48 8.79 7.91
C LEU A 82 20.55 8.34 6.46
N LEU A 83 19.82 9.01 5.57
CA LEU A 83 19.69 8.62 4.18
C LEU A 83 20.35 9.61 3.20
N HIS A 84 21.15 10.54 3.71
CA HIS A 84 21.80 11.57 2.88
C HIS A 84 22.64 10.98 1.71
N GLU A 85 23.27 9.84 1.92
CA GLU A 85 24.11 9.20 0.91
C GLU A 85 23.31 8.59 -0.24
N PHE A 86 21.97 8.44 -0.05
CA PHE A 86 21.06 7.85 -1.04
C PHE A 86 20.15 8.88 -1.70
N VAL A 87 20.36 10.17 -1.40
CA VAL A 87 19.65 11.29 -2.02
C VAL A 87 20.61 11.98 -2.97
N ASP A 88 20.33 11.89 -4.25
CA ASP A 88 20.98 12.74 -5.26
C ASP A 88 20.48 14.17 -5.09
N GLU A 89 21.35 15.18 -5.14
CA GLU A 89 21.03 16.59 -4.88
C GLU A 89 19.87 17.14 -5.74
N ASP A 90 19.56 16.48 -6.86
CA ASP A 90 18.50 16.87 -7.79
C ASP A 90 17.41 15.79 -8.01
N VAL A 91 17.45 14.64 -7.33
CA VAL A 91 16.53 13.51 -7.56
C VAL A 91 16.09 12.88 -6.25
N ALA A 92 14.86 12.36 -6.24
CA ALA A 92 14.28 11.62 -5.14
C ALA A 92 15.19 10.48 -4.64
N PHE A 93 15.05 10.14 -3.35
CA PHE A 93 15.72 9.02 -2.69
C PHE A 93 15.82 7.77 -3.56
N ASN A 94 17.02 7.23 -3.73
CA ASN A 94 17.27 6.04 -4.54
C ASN A 94 16.91 4.76 -3.76
N PHE A 95 15.64 4.43 -3.77
CA PHE A 95 15.06 3.30 -3.07
C PHE A 95 15.64 1.94 -3.50
N ARG A 96 15.97 1.80 -4.80
CA ARG A 96 16.57 0.56 -5.34
C ARG A 96 17.99 0.37 -4.86
N GLU A 97 18.77 1.44 -4.81
CA GLU A 97 20.15 1.38 -4.33
C GLU A 97 20.21 1.07 -2.85
N PHE A 98 19.37 1.73 -2.05
CA PHE A 98 19.30 1.52 -0.60
C PHE A 98 19.05 0.05 -0.22
N PHE A 99 18.09 -0.60 -0.89
CA PHE A 99 17.76 -2.01 -0.65
C PHE A 99 18.48 -2.98 -1.57
N ARG A 100 19.50 -2.56 -2.30
CA ARG A 100 20.23 -3.44 -3.22
C ARG A 100 20.82 -4.66 -2.51
N VAL A 101 20.53 -5.85 -3.04
CA VAL A 101 21.00 -7.13 -2.55
C VAL A 101 22.25 -7.56 -3.34
N ASN A 102 23.27 -8.04 -2.65
CA ASN A 102 24.50 -8.57 -3.22
C ASN A 102 24.32 -10.04 -3.66
N GLU A 103 25.36 -10.61 -4.30
CA GLU A 103 25.34 -11.99 -4.79
C GLU A 103 25.25 -13.03 -3.66
N ALA A 104 25.65 -12.69 -2.45
CA ALA A 104 25.54 -13.56 -1.27
C ALA A 104 24.15 -13.51 -0.60
N GLY A 105 23.21 -12.71 -1.13
CA GLY A 105 21.84 -12.62 -0.61
C GLY A 105 21.67 -11.63 0.55
N GLY A 106 22.70 -10.90 0.95
CA GLY A 106 22.64 -9.83 1.95
C GLY A 106 22.47 -8.44 1.29
N PHE A 107 22.06 -7.44 2.09
CA PHE A 107 22.03 -6.05 1.59
C PHE A 107 23.44 -5.50 1.37
N CYS A 108 23.66 -4.79 0.28
CA CYS A 108 24.90 -4.05 0.05
C CYS A 108 25.11 -2.97 1.13
N HIS A 109 24.04 -2.34 1.57
CA HIS A 109 24.00 -1.29 2.58
C HIS A 109 23.36 -1.79 3.89
N GLU A 110 23.75 -2.98 4.34
CA GLU A 110 23.15 -3.64 5.51
C GLU A 110 23.13 -2.77 6.76
N LYS A 111 24.22 -2.01 6.99
CA LYS A 111 24.33 -1.11 8.14
C LYS A 111 23.27 -0.02 8.12
N ASP A 112 23.01 0.54 6.93
CA ASP A 112 22.05 1.64 6.76
C ASP A 112 20.62 1.13 6.83
N VAL A 113 20.34 -0.06 6.27
CA VAL A 113 19.04 -0.72 6.42
C VAL A 113 18.77 -1.05 7.89
N ARG A 114 19.75 -1.58 8.63
CA ARG A 114 19.62 -1.81 10.09
C ARG A 114 19.41 -0.51 10.86
N ALA A 115 20.15 0.54 10.52
CA ALA A 115 19.99 1.85 11.15
C ALA A 115 18.59 2.43 10.89
N PHE A 116 18.05 2.25 9.69
CA PHE A 116 16.67 2.60 9.35
C PHE A 116 15.65 1.84 10.20
N LEU A 117 15.79 0.51 10.32
CA LEU A 117 14.91 -0.31 11.17
C LEU A 117 14.99 0.11 12.64
N ASN A 118 16.19 0.39 13.13
CA ASN A 118 16.40 0.87 14.49
C ASN A 118 15.77 2.25 14.73
N LEU A 119 15.79 3.13 13.71
CA LEU A 119 15.14 4.44 13.80
C LEU A 119 13.62 4.29 13.93
N LEU A 120 13.00 3.41 13.13
CA LEU A 120 11.56 3.15 13.19
C LEU A 120 11.11 2.55 14.53
N THR A 121 12.00 1.84 15.22
CA THR A 121 11.71 1.10 16.44
C THR A 121 12.32 1.73 17.70
N LYS A 122 13.05 2.85 17.56
CA LYS A 122 13.66 3.55 18.68
C LYS A 122 12.58 3.97 19.68
N GLU A 123 12.69 3.44 20.89
CA GLU A 123 11.72 3.72 21.93
C GLU A 123 11.78 5.18 22.35
N ASP A 124 10.70 5.90 22.09
CA ASP A 124 10.55 7.32 22.37
C ASP A 124 9.06 7.64 22.47
N LYS A 125 8.63 8.23 23.59
CA LYS A 125 7.24 8.57 23.85
C LYS A 125 6.70 9.67 22.92
N ASP A 126 7.60 10.53 22.46
CA ASP A 126 7.27 11.66 21.59
C ASP A 126 7.46 11.32 20.10
N SER A 127 7.94 10.12 19.81
CA SER A 127 8.13 9.65 18.43
C SER A 127 6.82 9.31 17.76
N LEU A 128 6.67 9.76 16.52
CA LEU A 128 5.56 9.42 15.66
C LEU A 128 5.83 8.18 14.80
N TYR A 129 6.99 7.53 14.95
CA TYR A 129 7.29 6.32 14.21
C TYR A 129 6.41 5.14 14.65
N PRO A 130 5.92 4.33 13.68
CA PRO A 130 4.88 3.32 13.94
C PRO A 130 5.25 2.27 15.00
N TYR A 131 6.52 2.03 15.22
CA TYR A 131 6.98 0.98 16.14
C TYR A 131 7.72 1.51 17.37
N ALA A 132 7.70 2.84 17.57
CA ALA A 132 8.49 3.49 18.62
C ALA A 132 7.93 3.29 20.02
N ASN A 133 6.64 3.01 20.17
CA ASN A 133 6.00 2.78 21.46
C ASN A 133 4.91 1.70 21.37
N GLU A 134 4.45 1.23 22.53
CA GLU A 134 3.47 0.16 22.62
C GLU A 134 2.09 0.56 22.08
N GLU A 135 1.68 1.80 22.28
CA GLU A 135 0.40 2.32 21.76
C GLU A 135 0.37 2.26 20.23
N TYR A 136 1.42 2.77 19.56
CA TYR A 136 1.51 2.73 18.10
C TYR A 136 1.66 1.31 17.56
N ARG A 137 2.41 0.42 18.24
CA ARG A 137 2.49 -1.00 17.86
C ARG A 137 1.11 -1.67 17.89
N ASN A 138 0.25 -1.30 18.84
CA ASN A 138 -1.11 -1.79 18.91
C ASN A 138 -2.02 -1.24 17.81
N ILE A 139 -1.81 -0.01 17.37
CA ILE A 139 -2.54 0.61 16.25
C ILE A 139 -2.08 -0.01 14.92
N PHE A 140 -0.77 -0.14 14.71
CA PHE A 140 -0.16 -0.67 13.50
C PHE A 140 0.07 -2.19 13.55
N ARG A 141 -0.98 -2.95 13.89
CA ARG A 141 -0.90 -4.41 13.98
C ARG A 141 -0.64 -5.09 12.64
N HIS A 142 -1.18 -4.54 11.56
CA HIS A 142 -1.02 -5.03 10.20
C HIS A 142 -0.34 -3.95 9.36
N THR A 143 0.80 -4.30 8.80
CA THR A 143 1.57 -3.37 7.97
C THR A 143 2.01 -4.05 6.69
N LEU A 144 1.95 -3.31 5.58
CA LEU A 144 2.44 -3.74 4.30
C LEU A 144 3.74 -2.99 3.98
N TRP A 145 4.80 -3.74 3.75
CA TRP A 145 6.10 -3.21 3.36
C TRP A 145 6.34 -3.42 1.88
N MET A 146 6.46 -2.34 1.14
CA MET A 146 6.78 -2.38 -0.29
C MET A 146 8.27 -2.16 -0.48
N VAL A 147 8.91 -3.06 -1.21
CA VAL A 147 10.34 -3.03 -1.52
C VAL A 147 10.57 -3.22 -3.03
N PRO A 148 11.76 -2.89 -3.56
CA PRO A 148 11.99 -2.82 -4.99
C PRO A 148 11.81 -4.14 -5.76
N GLY A 149 11.99 -5.28 -5.11
CA GLY A 149 11.92 -6.57 -5.79
C GLY A 149 11.85 -7.77 -4.85
N VAL A 150 11.76 -8.96 -5.45
CA VAL A 150 11.59 -10.25 -4.74
C VAL A 150 12.80 -10.59 -3.87
N LYS A 151 14.01 -10.35 -4.36
CA LYS A 151 15.25 -10.61 -3.59
C LYS A 151 15.31 -9.72 -2.36
N GLU A 152 14.98 -8.45 -2.53
CA GLU A 152 14.93 -7.45 -1.48
C GLU A 152 13.88 -7.81 -0.42
N ALA A 153 12.71 -8.30 -0.85
CA ALA A 153 11.66 -8.75 0.05
C ALA A 153 12.10 -9.95 0.89
N ARG A 154 12.75 -10.94 0.29
CA ARG A 154 13.28 -12.11 1.01
C ARG A 154 14.35 -11.71 2.03
N THR A 155 15.30 -10.86 1.62
CA THR A 155 16.38 -10.40 2.50
C THR A 155 15.84 -9.55 3.65
N LEU A 156 14.89 -8.65 3.37
CA LEU A 156 14.25 -7.85 4.41
C LEU A 156 13.43 -8.70 5.37
N SER A 157 12.64 -9.65 4.87
CA SER A 157 11.88 -10.58 5.69
C SER A 157 12.77 -11.33 6.69
N ALA A 158 13.89 -11.89 6.22
CA ALA A 158 14.87 -12.57 7.09
C ALA A 158 15.46 -11.62 8.14
N MET A 159 15.75 -10.37 7.78
CA MET A 159 16.25 -9.36 8.69
C MET A 159 15.22 -8.96 9.75
N LEU A 160 13.95 -8.80 9.36
CA LEU A 160 12.86 -8.47 10.29
C LEU A 160 12.60 -9.60 11.29
N GLN A 161 12.64 -10.86 10.87
CA GLN A 161 12.47 -12.03 11.75
C GLN A 161 13.52 -12.12 12.85
N THR A 162 14.69 -11.53 12.66
CA THR A 162 15.79 -11.51 13.64
C THR A 162 15.94 -10.17 14.37
N HIS A 163 15.17 -9.16 14.00
CA HIS A 163 15.25 -7.83 14.60
C HIS A 163 14.59 -7.82 16.00
N PRO A 164 15.16 -7.15 17.00
CA PRO A 164 14.66 -7.18 18.38
C PRO A 164 13.20 -6.83 18.57
N VAL A 165 12.66 -5.93 17.76
CA VAL A 165 11.25 -5.53 17.82
C VAL A 165 10.40 -6.35 16.85
N PHE A 166 10.82 -6.44 15.57
CA PHE A 166 10.02 -7.08 14.54
C PHE A 166 9.90 -8.60 14.67
N GLN A 167 10.81 -9.27 15.38
CA GLN A 167 10.70 -10.71 15.69
C GLN A 167 9.42 -11.07 16.47
N HIS A 168 8.78 -10.09 17.10
CA HIS A 168 7.52 -10.28 17.83
C HIS A 168 6.28 -10.15 16.92
N PHE A 169 6.48 -9.79 15.65
CA PHE A 169 5.44 -9.74 14.64
C PHE A 169 5.49 -11.00 13.76
N LYS A 170 4.36 -11.41 13.24
CA LYS A 170 4.31 -12.44 12.20
C LYS A 170 4.73 -11.80 10.87
N VAL A 171 5.96 -12.05 10.45
CA VAL A 171 6.49 -11.54 9.18
C VAL A 171 6.15 -12.53 8.07
N VAL A 172 5.35 -12.09 7.11
CA VAL A 172 4.91 -12.89 5.95
C VAL A 172 5.47 -12.26 4.69
N ASN A 173 6.25 -13.02 3.92
CA ASN A 173 6.73 -12.58 2.62
C ASN A 173 5.78 -13.09 1.53
N VAL A 174 5.09 -12.17 0.87
CA VAL A 174 4.17 -12.47 -0.24
C VAL A 174 4.79 -12.20 -1.61
N ALA A 175 6.06 -11.76 -1.65
CA ALA A 175 6.79 -11.56 -2.90
C ALA A 175 7.42 -12.88 -3.35
N GLY A 176 7.05 -13.39 -4.49
CA GLY A 176 7.57 -14.64 -5.05
C GLY A 176 7.18 -14.84 -6.50
N ASP A 177 7.51 -15.98 -7.04
CA ASP A 177 7.31 -16.32 -8.44
C ASP A 177 5.84 -16.65 -8.78
N GLY A 178 4.92 -15.83 -8.27
CA GLY A 178 3.51 -15.89 -8.65
C GLY A 178 2.70 -17.01 -8.01
N ASP A 179 1.45 -17.13 -8.43
CA ASP A 179 0.34 -17.94 -7.93
C ASP A 179 0.55 -19.47 -7.83
N GLN A 180 1.77 -19.96 -7.90
CA GLN A 180 2.08 -21.40 -7.94
C GLN A 180 2.78 -21.94 -6.69
N ASP A 181 3.16 -21.08 -5.77
CA ASP A 181 3.85 -21.48 -4.54
C ASP A 181 2.82 -21.72 -3.42
N GLU A 182 2.78 -22.94 -2.87
CA GLU A 182 1.94 -23.26 -1.70
C GLU A 182 2.22 -22.27 -0.54
N GLU A 183 3.47 -21.84 -0.38
CA GLU A 183 3.86 -20.84 0.63
C GLU A 183 3.15 -19.49 0.44
N SER A 184 2.83 -19.08 -0.79
CA SER A 184 2.12 -17.82 -1.04
C SER A 184 0.63 -17.90 -0.71
N ARG A 185 0.00 -19.07 -0.84
CA ARG A 185 -1.38 -19.31 -0.41
C ARG A 185 -1.49 -19.35 1.10
N ASP A 186 -0.59 -20.07 1.74
CA ASP A 186 -0.51 -20.12 3.20
C ASP A 186 -0.20 -18.74 3.81
N ALA A 187 0.55 -17.90 3.07
CA ALA A 187 0.83 -16.53 3.46
C ALA A 187 -0.41 -15.63 3.40
N LEU A 188 -1.27 -15.76 2.39
CA LEU A 188 -2.51 -15.01 2.29
C LEU A 188 -3.50 -15.41 3.41
N GLU A 189 -3.68 -16.72 3.64
CA GLU A 189 -4.49 -17.20 4.76
C GLU A 189 -3.94 -16.74 6.12
N ALA A 190 -2.61 -16.62 6.23
CA ALA A 190 -1.96 -16.14 7.43
C ALA A 190 -2.12 -14.62 7.69
N VAL A 191 -2.45 -13.84 6.67
CA VAL A 191 -2.75 -12.40 6.79
C VAL A 191 -4.21 -12.17 7.15
N GLU A 192 -5.11 -13.08 6.75
CA GLU A 192 -6.55 -12.99 7.03
C GLU A 192 -6.94 -13.45 8.45
N GLN A 193 -6.04 -14.11 9.18
CA GLN A 193 -6.22 -14.55 10.58
C GLN A 193 -5.67 -13.52 11.57
#